data_1cb151bdfc9b795ddbf4b2e5614d8439
#
_entry.id   1cb151bdfc9b795ddbf4b2e5614d8439
#
_cell.length_a   1.000
_cell.length_b   1.000
_cell.length_c   1.000
_cell.angle_alpha   90.00
_cell.angle_beta   90.00
_cell.angle_gamma   90.00
#
_symmetry.space_group_name_H-M   'P 1'
#
loop_
_entity.id
_entity.type
_entity.pdbx_description
1 polymer ?
#
loop_
_entity_poly.entity_id
_entity_poly.type
_entity_poly.pdbx_seq_one_letter_code
_entity_poly.pdbx_strand_id
1 'polypeptide(L)'
;MKSKFILTAFFCVCGIMPMAAQWQRTPTPNDTLQSVKVLSDGRIALNIYAPQAKKVDIEGDIIPWGKKPDVMKSVSGVWTVTVPPVKAGAYRYHFIVDGVKVFDPKSPEAHEISAVLKVEAKDGDFFSMKEDVAHGAIAQRYYHSKTLKTTRRLHVWTPAGYEKSVEKLPVLYLIHGGGDTDLAWPTVGCAGNILDNLLAENKMQPMIVVMPNGSIATENLMDEVPLFAKDLMNDIIPYIEANYRVLTDKDHRALAGLSMGGMETLEAGLNHYKEFGYLWVLSSGWFETNKKMYAERSTYLKTIAQDFNHTVHS
;
A
#
# COMPACT_ATOMS: atom_id res chain seq x y z
N MET A 1 -77.24 -39.52 -2.43
CA MET A 1 -76.09 -39.62 -1.51
C MET A 1 -75.22 -38.38 -1.66
N LYS A 2 -75.31 -37.46 -0.72
CA LYS A 2 -74.44 -36.22 -0.75
C LYS A 2 -73.33 -36.42 0.27
N SER A 3 -72.13 -36.59 -0.21
CA SER A 3 -70.93 -36.70 0.63
C SER A 3 -70.53 -35.30 1.09
N LYS A 4 -70.48 -35.10 2.40
CA LYS A 4 -69.98 -33.88 3.03
C LYS A 4 -68.48 -34.05 3.30
N PHE A 5 -67.65 -33.29 2.60
CA PHE A 5 -66.25 -33.15 2.95
C PHE A 5 -66.10 -32.19 4.14
N ILE A 6 -65.60 -32.70 5.25
CA ILE A 6 -65.20 -31.90 6.42
C ILE A 6 -63.71 -31.47 6.20
N LEU A 7 -63.48 -30.19 6.00
CA LEU A 7 -62.13 -29.62 5.90
C LEU A 7 -61.64 -29.29 7.31
N THR A 8 -60.77 -30.11 7.86
CA THR A 8 -60.14 -29.84 9.17
C THR A 8 -58.96 -28.92 8.94
N ALA A 9 -59.11 -27.64 9.31
CA ALA A 9 -58.01 -26.66 9.28
C ALA A 9 -57.08 -26.91 10.48
N PHE A 10 -55.88 -27.37 10.21
CA PHE A 10 -54.80 -27.43 11.20
C PHE A 10 -54.21 -26.01 11.36
N PHE A 11 -54.55 -25.34 12.44
CA PHE A 11 -53.86 -24.11 12.87
C PHE A 11 -52.52 -24.52 13.51
N CYS A 12 -51.44 -24.36 12.73
CA CYS A 12 -50.09 -24.44 13.24
C CYS A 12 -49.82 -23.13 13.98
N VAL A 13 -49.93 -23.10 15.29
CA VAL A 13 -49.50 -22.00 16.14
C VAL A 13 -47.96 -22.06 16.20
N CYS A 14 -47.27 -21.42 15.24
CA CYS A 14 -45.87 -21.12 15.38
C CYS A 14 -45.72 -20.11 16.52
N GLY A 15 -45.40 -20.60 17.71
CA GLY A 15 -44.98 -19.75 18.82
C GLY A 15 -43.75 -18.95 18.38
N ILE A 16 -43.92 -17.65 18.22
CA ILE A 16 -42.79 -16.68 18.07
C ILE A 16 -42.11 -16.69 19.45
N MET A 17 -41.17 -17.60 19.64
CA MET A 17 -40.19 -17.42 20.72
C MET A 17 -39.38 -16.20 20.36
N PRO A 18 -39.22 -15.20 21.25
CA PRO A 18 -38.30 -14.13 21.04
C PRO A 18 -36.89 -14.75 20.96
N MET A 19 -36.28 -14.76 19.79
CA MET A 19 -34.87 -15.09 19.61
C MET A 19 -34.03 -13.97 20.20
N ALA A 20 -34.14 -13.72 21.49
CA ALA A 20 -33.16 -12.98 22.28
C ALA A 20 -32.07 -13.97 22.78
N ALA A 21 -31.51 -14.75 21.87
CA ALA A 21 -30.21 -15.32 22.10
C ALA A 21 -29.19 -14.22 21.85
N GLN A 22 -29.23 -13.16 22.65
CA GLN A 22 -28.06 -12.30 22.82
C GLN A 22 -26.96 -13.21 23.33
N TRP A 23 -25.94 -13.39 22.51
CA TRP A 23 -24.68 -13.99 22.92
C TRP A 23 -24.08 -13.09 24.00
N GLN A 24 -24.47 -13.32 25.25
CA GLN A 24 -23.87 -12.64 26.41
C GLN A 24 -22.51 -13.26 26.65
N ARG A 25 -21.51 -12.79 25.88
CA ARG A 25 -20.14 -13.11 26.23
C ARG A 25 -19.72 -12.28 27.43
N THR A 26 -18.95 -12.87 28.33
CA THR A 26 -18.33 -12.15 29.43
C THR A 26 -17.41 -11.06 28.86
N PRO A 27 -17.58 -9.80 29.27
CA PRO A 27 -16.66 -8.73 28.87
C PRO A 27 -15.22 -9.07 29.22
N THR A 28 -14.32 -8.73 28.32
CA THR A 28 -12.89 -8.92 28.50
C THR A 28 -12.16 -7.57 28.36
N PRO A 29 -10.92 -7.46 28.84
CA PRO A 29 -10.11 -6.25 28.61
C PRO A 29 -10.02 -5.85 27.12
N ASN A 30 -10.16 -6.82 26.20
CA ASN A 30 -10.13 -6.54 24.76
C ASN A 30 -11.27 -5.63 24.29
N ASP A 31 -12.38 -5.54 25.00
CA ASP A 31 -13.55 -4.76 24.55
C ASP A 31 -13.29 -3.26 24.51
N THR A 32 -12.46 -2.79 25.44
CA THR A 32 -12.08 -1.37 25.56
C THR A 32 -10.59 -1.10 25.28
N LEU A 33 -9.86 -2.13 24.85
CA LEU A 33 -8.42 -2.00 24.57
C LEU A 33 -8.16 -1.04 23.43
N GLN A 34 -7.31 -0.07 23.67
CA GLN A 34 -6.63 0.72 22.66
C GLN A 34 -5.30 0.05 22.36
N SER A 35 -5.15 -0.52 21.17
CA SER A 35 -3.92 -1.23 20.81
C SER A 35 -2.74 -0.30 20.63
N VAL A 36 -2.98 0.94 20.19
CA VAL A 36 -1.97 1.99 20.04
C VAL A 36 -2.42 3.24 20.79
N LYS A 37 -1.50 3.81 21.59
CA LYS A 37 -1.72 5.07 22.27
C LYS A 37 -0.45 5.92 22.26
N VAL A 38 -0.53 7.09 21.64
CA VAL A 38 0.52 8.11 21.77
C VAL A 38 0.35 8.79 23.11
N LEU A 39 1.40 8.75 23.94
CA LEU A 39 1.43 9.33 25.27
C LEU A 39 1.75 10.82 25.22
N SER A 40 1.48 11.55 26.31
CA SER A 40 1.72 13.00 26.41
C SER A 40 3.20 13.40 26.22
N ASP A 41 4.11 12.50 26.49
CA ASP A 41 5.55 12.69 26.30
C ASP A 41 6.05 12.24 24.91
N GLY A 42 5.14 11.84 24.02
CA GLY A 42 5.42 11.39 22.65
C GLY A 42 5.81 9.92 22.53
N ARG A 43 6.00 9.19 23.64
CA ARG A 43 6.19 7.73 23.57
C ARG A 43 4.93 7.06 23.08
N ILE A 44 5.07 5.85 22.54
CA ILE A 44 3.95 5.08 21.96
C ILE A 44 3.79 3.79 22.76
N ALA A 45 2.63 3.62 23.39
CA ALA A 45 2.24 2.36 24.01
C ALA A 45 1.52 1.47 22.99
N LEU A 46 1.99 0.23 22.88
CA LEU A 46 1.43 -0.81 21.99
C LEU A 46 0.91 -1.95 22.86
N ASN A 47 -0.34 -2.34 22.62
CA ASN A 47 -1.07 -3.26 23.49
C ASN A 47 -1.78 -4.34 22.67
N ILE A 48 -1.76 -5.57 23.16
CA ILE A 48 -2.57 -6.68 22.63
C ILE A 48 -3.14 -7.53 23.75
N TYR A 49 -4.39 -7.96 23.62
CA TYR A 49 -5.00 -8.91 24.53
C TYR A 49 -4.73 -10.34 24.07
N ALA A 50 -3.87 -11.04 24.79
CA ALA A 50 -3.48 -12.42 24.52
C ALA A 50 -3.32 -13.18 25.85
N PRO A 51 -4.45 -13.52 26.53
CA PRO A 51 -4.43 -14.04 27.93
C PRO A 51 -3.78 -15.42 28.05
N GLN A 52 -3.69 -16.18 26.97
CA GLN A 52 -3.07 -17.52 26.97
C GLN A 52 -1.60 -17.50 26.49
N ALA A 53 -1.11 -16.35 26.00
CA ALA A 53 0.25 -16.25 25.48
C ALA A 53 1.28 -16.38 26.62
N LYS A 54 2.36 -17.07 26.32
CA LYS A 54 3.54 -17.19 27.20
C LYS A 54 4.54 -16.06 26.97
N LYS A 55 4.59 -15.57 25.73
CA LYS A 55 5.49 -14.49 25.31
C LYS A 55 4.85 -13.69 24.19
N VAL A 56 4.98 -12.36 24.27
CA VAL A 56 4.62 -11.46 23.19
C VAL A 56 5.79 -10.51 22.94
N ASP A 57 6.17 -10.39 21.69
CA ASP A 57 7.14 -9.41 21.19
C ASP A 57 6.48 -8.50 20.16
N ILE A 58 7.19 -7.46 19.70
CA ILE A 58 6.77 -6.57 18.63
C ILE A 58 7.90 -6.42 17.62
N GLU A 59 7.55 -6.38 16.34
CA GLU A 59 8.45 -6.09 15.22
C GLU A 59 7.82 -5.06 14.29
N GLY A 60 8.67 -4.37 13.52
CA GLY A 60 8.26 -3.42 12.48
C GLY A 60 9.09 -2.16 12.46
N ASP A 61 8.73 -1.24 11.56
CA ASP A 61 9.44 0.02 11.32
C ASP A 61 9.41 0.98 12.51
N ILE A 62 8.44 0.78 13.43
CA ILE A 62 8.34 1.55 14.67
C ILE A 62 9.52 1.31 15.61
N ILE A 63 10.26 0.22 15.44
CA ILE A 63 11.47 -0.10 16.17
C ILE A 63 12.67 0.43 15.39
N PRO A 64 13.48 1.35 15.95
CA PRO A 64 14.65 1.86 15.25
C PRO A 64 15.60 0.75 14.79
N TRP A 65 16.16 0.88 13.60
CA TRP A 65 17.08 -0.09 13.03
C TRP A 65 18.23 -0.46 14.00
N GLY A 66 18.49 -1.75 14.16
CA GLY A 66 19.52 -2.27 15.06
C GLY A 66 19.17 -2.20 16.54
N LYS A 67 17.97 -1.77 16.91
CA LYS A 67 17.47 -1.79 18.29
C LYS A 67 16.55 -3.00 18.49
N LYS A 68 16.48 -3.46 19.74
CA LYS A 68 15.47 -4.42 20.20
C LYS A 68 14.43 -3.66 21.00
N PRO A 69 13.14 -3.97 20.86
CA PRO A 69 12.12 -3.42 21.74
C PRO A 69 12.31 -3.93 23.16
N ASP A 70 11.78 -3.19 24.13
CA ASP A 70 11.67 -3.68 25.48
C ASP A 70 10.75 -4.91 25.52
N VAL A 71 10.98 -5.77 26.53
CA VAL A 71 10.14 -6.96 26.71
C VAL A 71 8.72 -6.53 27.08
N MET A 72 7.74 -7.03 26.37
CA MET A 72 6.33 -6.79 26.67
C MET A 72 5.97 -7.38 28.05
N LYS A 73 5.19 -6.62 28.81
CA LYS A 73 4.71 -7.01 30.14
C LYS A 73 3.22 -7.31 30.08
N SER A 74 2.79 -8.38 30.74
CA SER A 74 1.38 -8.78 30.78
C SER A 74 0.74 -8.41 32.11
N VAL A 75 -0.42 -7.77 32.05
CA VAL A 75 -1.32 -7.54 33.18
C VAL A 75 -2.72 -7.96 32.77
N SER A 76 -3.29 -8.92 33.49
CA SER A 76 -4.64 -9.46 33.18
C SER A 76 -4.83 -9.91 31.71
N GLY A 77 -3.77 -10.46 31.11
CA GLY A 77 -3.77 -10.93 29.74
C GLY A 77 -3.57 -9.82 28.68
N VAL A 78 -3.44 -8.58 29.08
CA VAL A 78 -3.04 -7.47 28.20
C VAL A 78 -1.52 -7.34 28.23
N TRP A 79 -0.91 -7.52 27.08
CA TRP A 79 0.53 -7.35 26.87
C TRP A 79 0.81 -5.93 26.39
N THR A 80 1.75 -5.25 27.02
CA THR A 80 2.09 -3.86 26.74
C THR A 80 3.59 -3.69 26.58
N VAL A 81 3.98 -2.89 25.57
CA VAL A 81 5.33 -2.32 25.42
C VAL A 81 5.20 -0.83 25.16
N THR A 82 6.16 -0.04 25.63
CA THR A 82 6.25 1.38 25.32
C THR A 82 7.53 1.62 24.52
N VAL A 83 7.38 2.13 23.31
CA VAL A 83 8.53 2.50 22.47
C VAL A 83 8.82 4.00 22.58
N PRO A 84 10.09 4.43 22.37
CA PRO A 84 10.47 5.84 22.36
C PRO A 84 9.64 6.66 21.37
N PRO A 85 9.62 8.00 21.51
CA PRO A 85 9.03 8.87 20.50
C PRO A 85 9.66 8.64 19.12
N VAL A 86 8.82 8.60 18.10
CA VAL A 86 9.24 8.53 16.68
C VAL A 86 8.89 9.83 15.98
N LYS A 87 9.53 10.10 14.83
CA LYS A 87 9.19 11.25 13.99
C LYS A 87 7.78 11.10 13.42
N ALA A 88 7.18 12.20 12.96
CA ALA A 88 5.96 12.13 12.17
C ALA A 88 6.17 11.24 10.93
N GLY A 89 5.23 10.35 10.66
CA GLY A 89 5.33 9.36 9.59
C GLY A 89 4.39 8.18 9.79
N ALA A 90 4.35 7.28 8.84
CA ALA A 90 3.61 6.03 8.92
C ALA A 90 4.58 4.87 9.18
N TYR A 91 4.22 4.01 10.09
CA TYR A 91 5.06 2.93 10.61
C TYR A 91 4.31 1.62 10.56
N ARG A 92 4.93 0.58 10.03
CA ARG A 92 4.43 -0.80 10.07
C ARG A 92 4.82 -1.45 11.39
N TYR A 93 3.93 -2.24 11.95
CA TYR A 93 4.21 -3.09 13.11
C TYR A 93 3.33 -4.33 13.10
N HIS A 94 3.77 -5.36 13.80
CA HIS A 94 2.99 -6.53 14.12
C HIS A 94 3.46 -7.14 15.43
N PHE A 95 2.59 -7.90 16.07
CA PHE A 95 2.93 -8.63 17.27
C PHE A 95 3.48 -10.01 16.93
N ILE A 96 4.37 -10.53 17.77
CA ILE A 96 4.83 -11.92 17.73
C ILE A 96 4.29 -12.61 18.98
N VAL A 97 3.24 -13.39 18.84
CA VAL A 97 2.60 -14.11 19.94
C VAL A 97 3.06 -15.56 19.92
N ASP A 98 3.83 -15.96 20.93
CA ASP A 98 4.44 -17.31 21.04
C ASP A 98 5.16 -17.75 19.75
N GLY A 99 5.85 -16.82 19.09
CA GLY A 99 6.61 -17.06 17.86
C GLY A 99 5.81 -16.90 16.56
N VAL A 100 4.51 -16.64 16.63
CA VAL A 100 3.66 -16.44 15.45
C VAL A 100 3.42 -14.95 15.20
N LYS A 101 3.60 -14.50 13.96
CA LYS A 101 3.24 -13.13 13.55
C LYS A 101 1.73 -12.93 13.59
N VAL A 102 1.29 -11.92 14.30
CA VAL A 102 -0.13 -11.59 14.50
C VAL A 102 -0.36 -10.14 14.11
N PHE A 103 -1.29 -9.94 13.19
CA PHE A 103 -1.81 -8.61 12.86
C PHE A 103 -2.53 -8.01 14.07
N ASP A 104 -2.41 -6.70 14.27
CA ASP A 104 -3.19 -6.01 15.30
C ASP A 104 -4.67 -5.96 14.93
N PRO A 105 -5.53 -6.72 15.62
CA PRO A 105 -6.95 -6.79 15.29
C PRO A 105 -7.71 -5.48 15.54
N LYS A 106 -7.08 -4.49 16.15
CA LYS A 106 -7.65 -3.16 16.41
C LYS A 106 -7.14 -2.10 15.43
N SER A 107 -6.17 -2.41 14.58
CA SER A 107 -5.69 -1.47 13.58
C SER A 107 -6.71 -1.28 12.46
N PRO A 108 -7.04 -0.02 12.08
CA PRO A 108 -7.91 0.24 10.94
C PRO A 108 -7.23 0.02 9.59
N GLU A 109 -5.91 0.01 9.57
CA GLU A 109 -5.13 -0.13 8.34
C GLU A 109 -4.16 -1.31 8.41
N ALA A 110 -3.99 -1.98 7.29
CA ALA A 110 -3.08 -3.10 7.12
C ALA A 110 -2.15 -2.89 5.93
N HIS A 111 -0.90 -3.31 6.12
CA HIS A 111 0.06 -3.53 5.05
C HIS A 111 0.54 -4.97 5.15
N GLU A 112 0.06 -5.84 4.27
CA GLU A 112 0.24 -7.29 4.36
C GLU A 112 -0.21 -7.84 5.74
N ILE A 113 0.71 -8.41 6.50
CA ILE A 113 0.47 -8.90 7.87
C ILE A 113 0.79 -7.85 8.95
N SER A 114 1.19 -6.66 8.56
CA SER A 114 1.54 -5.57 9.49
C SER A 114 0.42 -4.55 9.57
N ALA A 115 0.16 -4.07 10.77
CA ALA A 115 -0.65 -2.88 10.99
C ALA A 115 0.13 -1.63 10.59
N VAL A 116 -0.57 -0.56 10.22
CA VAL A 116 0.03 0.74 9.93
C VAL A 116 -0.38 1.73 11.01
N LEU A 117 0.62 2.31 11.68
CA LEU A 117 0.44 3.42 12.60
C LEU A 117 0.90 4.70 11.90
N LYS A 118 0.04 5.72 11.85
CA LYS A 118 0.39 7.07 11.43
C LYS A 118 0.63 7.94 12.65
N VAL A 119 1.76 8.63 12.66
CA VAL A 119 2.14 9.60 13.70
C VAL A 119 2.18 10.97 13.06
N GLU A 120 1.21 11.80 13.40
CA GLU A 120 1.05 13.14 12.84
C GLU A 120 2.04 14.13 13.46
N ALA A 121 2.46 15.13 12.69
CA ALA A 121 3.24 16.24 13.19
C ALA A 121 2.33 17.20 13.99
N LYS A 122 2.87 17.85 15.04
CA LYS A 122 2.11 18.80 15.87
C LYS A 122 1.59 20.00 15.10
N ASP A 123 2.36 20.45 14.11
CA ASP A 123 2.05 21.63 13.29
C ASP A 123 1.37 21.27 11.96
N GLY A 124 0.86 20.03 11.88
CA GLY A 124 0.31 19.46 10.65
C GLY A 124 1.39 18.87 9.76
N ASP A 125 0.98 18.07 8.82
CA ASP A 125 1.85 17.44 7.83
C ASP A 125 1.13 17.31 6.48
N PHE A 126 1.87 16.91 5.45
CA PHE A 126 1.34 16.76 4.10
C PHE A 126 0.75 15.37 3.82
N PHE A 127 0.92 14.42 4.72
CA PHE A 127 0.49 13.01 4.55
C PHE A 127 -0.75 12.64 5.37
N SER A 128 -1.18 13.49 6.30
CA SER A 128 -2.40 13.26 7.08
C SER A 128 -3.66 13.51 6.24
N MET A 129 -4.69 12.74 6.53
CA MET A 129 -6.02 13.00 5.98
C MET A 129 -6.58 14.31 6.54
N LYS A 130 -7.03 15.21 5.67
CA LYS A 130 -7.64 16.49 6.05
C LYS A 130 -9.13 16.45 5.71
N GLU A 131 -9.99 16.72 6.70
CA GLU A 131 -11.45 16.62 6.55
C GLU A 131 -12.04 17.60 5.52
N ASP A 132 -11.39 18.73 5.29
CA ASP A 132 -11.82 19.80 4.36
C ASP A 132 -11.27 19.62 2.94
N VAL A 133 -10.55 18.55 2.67
CA VAL A 133 -10.00 18.24 1.36
C VAL A 133 -10.87 17.20 0.65
N ALA A 134 -11.15 17.41 -0.63
CA ALA A 134 -11.82 16.42 -1.46
C ALA A 134 -10.89 15.22 -1.72
N HIS A 135 -11.37 14.02 -1.37
CA HIS A 135 -10.55 12.79 -1.48
C HIS A 135 -10.77 12.07 -2.80
N GLY A 136 -9.67 11.64 -3.40
CA GLY A 136 -9.64 10.71 -4.51
C GLY A 136 -9.98 9.28 -4.09
N ALA A 137 -9.92 8.36 -5.03
CA ALA A 137 -10.19 6.95 -4.78
C ALA A 137 -8.96 6.09 -5.13
N ILE A 138 -8.60 5.15 -4.25
CA ILE A 138 -7.60 4.12 -4.55
C ILE A 138 -8.34 2.82 -4.85
N ALA A 139 -8.25 2.35 -6.08
CA ALA A 139 -8.87 1.12 -6.53
C ALA A 139 -7.83 0.01 -6.68
N GLN A 140 -8.05 -1.13 -6.04
CA GLN A 140 -7.31 -2.36 -6.30
C GLN A 140 -7.78 -2.95 -7.62
N ARG A 141 -6.86 -3.30 -8.50
CA ARG A 141 -7.13 -3.86 -9.83
C ARG A 141 -6.28 -5.11 -10.07
N TYR A 142 -6.81 -5.99 -10.89
CA TYR A 142 -6.11 -7.18 -11.37
C TYR A 142 -5.98 -7.10 -12.90
N TYR A 143 -4.83 -7.49 -13.39
CA TYR A 143 -4.55 -7.62 -14.82
C TYR A 143 -3.85 -8.95 -15.08
N HIS A 144 -4.02 -9.47 -16.29
CA HIS A 144 -3.27 -10.64 -16.71
C HIS A 144 -1.98 -10.21 -17.41
N SER A 145 -0.85 -10.47 -16.77
CA SER A 145 0.46 -10.29 -17.37
C SER A 145 0.72 -11.45 -18.36
N LYS A 146 0.79 -11.13 -19.65
CA LYS A 146 1.23 -12.07 -20.69
C LYS A 146 2.73 -12.33 -20.57
N THR A 147 3.50 -11.32 -20.21
CA THR A 147 4.94 -11.39 -19.98
C THR A 147 5.28 -12.41 -18.90
N LEU A 148 4.56 -12.38 -17.78
CA LEU A 148 4.80 -13.23 -16.62
C LEU A 148 3.87 -14.45 -16.55
N LYS A 149 2.91 -14.56 -17.48
CA LYS A 149 1.92 -15.66 -17.60
C LYS A 149 1.12 -15.88 -16.30
N THR A 150 0.78 -14.80 -15.63
CA THR A 150 0.04 -14.84 -14.35
C THR A 150 -0.85 -13.62 -14.18
N THR A 151 -1.83 -13.73 -13.27
CA THR A 151 -2.62 -12.58 -12.85
C THR A 151 -1.88 -11.83 -11.76
N ARG A 152 -1.75 -10.52 -11.95
CA ARG A 152 -1.07 -9.62 -11.01
C ARG A 152 -2.00 -8.53 -10.53
N ARG A 153 -1.66 -7.93 -9.40
CA ARG A 153 -2.39 -6.85 -8.75
C ARG A 153 -1.63 -5.53 -8.90
N LEU A 154 -2.39 -4.45 -8.97
CA LEU A 154 -1.89 -3.08 -8.87
C LEU A 154 -2.95 -2.21 -8.18
N HIS A 155 -2.54 -1.05 -7.68
CA HIS A 155 -3.44 -0.03 -7.17
C HIS A 155 -3.43 1.19 -8.09
N VAL A 156 -4.59 1.82 -8.23
CA VAL A 156 -4.74 3.05 -9.03
C VAL A 156 -5.45 4.11 -8.20
N TRP A 157 -4.75 5.21 -7.96
CA TRP A 157 -5.38 6.41 -7.41
C TRP A 157 -5.92 7.27 -8.55
N THR A 158 -7.15 7.76 -8.37
CA THR A 158 -7.81 8.73 -9.25
C THR A 158 -8.26 9.93 -8.42
N PRO A 159 -8.15 11.17 -8.94
CA PRO A 159 -8.53 12.37 -8.18
C PRO A 159 -10.04 12.42 -7.91
N ALA A 160 -10.42 13.20 -6.89
CA ALA A 160 -11.82 13.41 -6.56
C ALA A 160 -12.62 13.89 -7.78
N GLY A 161 -13.79 13.27 -8.01
CA GLY A 161 -14.67 13.60 -9.14
C GLY A 161 -14.30 12.93 -10.47
N TYR A 162 -13.23 12.13 -10.52
CA TYR A 162 -12.82 11.42 -11.74
C TYR A 162 -13.95 10.61 -12.37
N GLU A 163 -14.78 9.93 -11.58
CA GLU A 163 -15.88 9.08 -12.07
C GLU A 163 -16.93 9.88 -12.86
N LYS A 164 -17.06 11.18 -12.56
CA LYS A 164 -18.02 12.08 -13.20
C LYS A 164 -17.41 12.89 -14.36
N SER A 165 -16.08 12.89 -14.47
CA SER A 165 -15.37 13.59 -15.54
C SER A 165 -15.28 12.73 -16.80
N VAL A 166 -15.14 13.37 -17.94
CA VAL A 166 -14.82 12.74 -19.25
C VAL A 166 -13.39 13.06 -19.68
N GLU A 167 -12.69 13.86 -18.91
CA GLU A 167 -11.33 14.32 -19.25
C GLU A 167 -10.31 13.20 -19.16
N LYS A 168 -9.35 13.25 -20.07
CA LYS A 168 -8.16 12.41 -20.02
C LYS A 168 -7.09 13.11 -19.20
N LEU A 169 -6.44 12.35 -18.33
CA LEU A 169 -5.44 12.86 -17.40
C LEU A 169 -4.05 12.29 -17.70
N PRO A 170 -2.97 13.02 -17.34
CA PRO A 170 -1.63 12.46 -17.29
C PRO A 170 -1.56 11.24 -16.35
N VAL A 171 -0.55 10.40 -16.52
CA VAL A 171 -0.35 9.22 -15.69
C VAL A 171 1.06 9.16 -15.12
N LEU A 172 1.14 8.87 -13.81
CA LEU A 172 2.36 8.54 -13.09
C LEU A 172 2.34 7.05 -12.71
N TYR A 173 3.35 6.30 -13.12
CA TYR A 173 3.63 4.96 -12.61
C TYR A 173 4.63 5.08 -11.46
N LEU A 174 4.23 4.64 -10.25
CA LEU A 174 4.98 4.84 -9.01
C LEU A 174 5.29 3.47 -8.38
N ILE A 175 6.56 3.05 -8.46
CA ILE A 175 7.01 1.71 -8.10
C ILE A 175 7.59 1.71 -6.68
N HIS A 176 7.25 0.70 -5.89
CA HIS A 176 7.73 0.52 -4.50
C HIS A 176 9.18 -0.01 -4.43
N GLY A 177 9.74 -0.06 -3.24
CA GLY A 177 11.07 -0.60 -2.97
C GLY A 177 11.10 -2.11 -2.74
N GLY A 178 12.28 -2.69 -2.71
CA GLY A 178 12.48 -4.12 -2.45
C GLY A 178 11.91 -4.54 -1.09
N GLY A 179 11.30 -5.72 -1.05
CA GLY A 179 10.63 -6.26 0.14
C GLY A 179 9.22 -5.72 0.39
N ASP A 180 8.74 -4.83 -0.46
CA ASP A 180 7.37 -4.30 -0.45
C ASP A 180 6.50 -4.87 -1.59
N THR A 181 5.28 -4.38 -1.68
CA THR A 181 4.29 -4.74 -2.70
C THR A 181 3.53 -3.50 -3.19
N ASP A 182 2.57 -3.68 -4.09
CA ASP A 182 1.64 -2.64 -4.55
C ASP A 182 0.84 -1.96 -3.41
N LEU A 183 0.89 -2.49 -2.19
CA LEU A 183 0.29 -1.89 -0.99
C LEU A 183 1.19 -0.82 -0.33
N ALA A 184 2.47 -0.73 -0.66
CA ALA A 184 3.40 0.17 0.01
C ALA A 184 2.97 1.64 -0.09
N TRP A 185 2.80 2.13 -1.30
CA TRP A 185 2.40 3.52 -1.52
C TRP A 185 0.98 3.85 -1.01
N PRO A 186 -0.04 3.00 -1.23
CA PRO A 186 -1.38 3.22 -0.69
C PRO A 186 -1.45 3.31 0.84
N THR A 187 -0.65 2.53 1.55
CA THR A 187 -0.71 2.40 3.01
C THR A 187 0.38 3.22 3.72
N VAL A 188 1.55 2.63 3.95
CA VAL A 188 2.66 3.29 4.67
C VAL A 188 3.21 4.50 3.92
N GLY A 189 3.11 4.53 2.60
CA GLY A 189 3.47 5.68 1.76
C GLY A 189 2.46 6.82 1.78
N CYS A 190 1.26 6.62 2.35
CA CYS A 190 0.19 7.62 2.45
C CYS A 190 -0.16 8.33 1.13
N ALA A 191 0.07 7.67 -0.02
CA ALA A 191 0.00 8.30 -1.33
C ALA A 191 -1.34 8.99 -1.60
N GLY A 192 -2.47 8.38 -1.22
CA GLY A 192 -3.79 8.97 -1.41
C GLY A 192 -3.90 10.34 -0.74
N ASN A 193 -3.59 10.41 0.55
CA ASN A 193 -3.65 11.66 1.32
C ASN A 193 -2.70 12.73 0.77
N ILE A 194 -1.47 12.33 0.41
CA ILE A 194 -0.48 13.25 -0.16
C ILE A 194 -0.99 13.86 -1.47
N LEU A 195 -1.51 13.03 -2.36
CA LEU A 195 -2.01 13.47 -3.67
C LEU A 195 -3.25 14.36 -3.53
N ASP A 196 -4.18 14.02 -2.64
CA ASP A 196 -5.36 14.82 -2.34
C ASP A 196 -4.98 16.20 -1.78
N ASN A 197 -4.05 16.23 -0.81
CA ASN A 197 -3.56 17.47 -0.21
C ASN A 197 -2.83 18.35 -1.24
N LEU A 198 -1.98 17.77 -2.08
CA LEU A 198 -1.27 18.52 -3.13
C LEU A 198 -2.22 19.12 -4.17
N LEU A 199 -3.29 18.39 -4.54
CA LEU A 199 -4.32 18.93 -5.42
C LEU A 199 -5.08 20.09 -4.78
N ALA A 200 -5.50 19.96 -3.52
CA ALA A 200 -6.20 21.00 -2.79
C ALA A 200 -5.35 22.28 -2.62
N GLU A 201 -4.03 22.12 -2.49
CA GLU A 201 -3.07 23.21 -2.39
C GLU A 201 -2.63 23.77 -3.76
N ASN A 202 -3.16 23.26 -4.88
CA ASN A 202 -2.75 23.62 -6.25
C ASN A 202 -1.23 23.41 -6.50
N LYS A 203 -0.62 22.44 -5.83
CA LYS A 203 0.81 22.09 -5.97
C LYS A 203 1.06 20.99 -7.00
N MET A 204 0.01 20.39 -7.52
CA MET A 204 0.09 19.44 -8.63
C MET A 204 -1.13 19.62 -9.56
N GLN A 205 -0.97 19.17 -10.80
CA GLN A 205 -2.11 19.03 -11.71
C GLN A 205 -2.84 17.70 -11.48
N PRO A 206 -4.14 17.61 -11.79
CA PRO A 206 -4.85 16.33 -11.76
C PRO A 206 -4.16 15.29 -12.65
N MET A 207 -3.95 14.09 -12.09
CA MET A 207 -3.35 12.95 -12.80
C MET A 207 -3.89 11.64 -12.27
N ILE A 208 -3.60 10.55 -12.93
CA ILE A 208 -3.81 9.19 -12.43
C ILE A 208 -2.47 8.67 -11.91
N VAL A 209 -2.48 8.03 -10.74
CA VAL A 209 -1.25 7.41 -10.19
C VAL A 209 -1.46 5.90 -10.11
N VAL A 210 -0.61 5.17 -10.82
CA VAL A 210 -0.61 3.70 -10.90
C VAL A 210 0.50 3.17 -10.01
N MET A 211 0.16 2.33 -9.06
CA MET A 211 1.09 1.73 -8.09
C MET A 211 1.12 0.22 -8.30
N PRO A 212 1.97 -0.27 -9.23
CA PRO A 212 2.06 -1.68 -9.53
C PRO A 212 2.87 -2.43 -8.47
N ASN A 213 2.77 -3.75 -8.47
CA ASN A 213 3.69 -4.60 -7.75
C ASN A 213 4.96 -4.81 -8.59
N GLY A 214 6.08 -4.22 -8.19
CA GLY A 214 7.39 -4.40 -8.82
C GLY A 214 7.96 -5.80 -8.57
N SER A 215 7.67 -6.39 -7.40
CA SER A 215 8.26 -7.67 -7.00
C SER A 215 7.82 -8.84 -7.87
N ILE A 216 8.80 -9.56 -8.39
CA ILE A 216 8.64 -10.78 -9.19
C ILE A 216 9.49 -11.87 -8.53
N ALA A 217 8.93 -13.06 -8.32
CA ALA A 217 9.65 -14.18 -7.74
C ALA A 217 10.72 -14.70 -8.73
N THR A 218 11.95 -14.27 -8.52
CA THR A 218 13.15 -14.68 -9.26
C THR A 218 14.26 -15.08 -8.28
N GLU A 219 15.32 -15.70 -8.79
CA GLU A 219 16.46 -16.08 -7.94
C GLU A 219 17.28 -14.86 -7.48
N ASN A 220 17.27 -13.79 -8.25
CA ASN A 220 17.99 -12.56 -7.91
C ASN A 220 17.35 -11.31 -8.52
N LEU A 221 17.63 -10.16 -7.90
CA LEU A 221 17.11 -8.84 -8.30
C LEU A 221 17.48 -8.46 -9.76
N MET A 222 18.62 -8.92 -10.27
CA MET A 222 19.06 -8.58 -11.63
C MET A 222 18.22 -9.26 -12.70
N ASP A 223 17.55 -10.37 -12.37
CA ASP A 223 16.60 -11.04 -13.26
C ASP A 223 15.20 -10.44 -13.14
N GLU A 224 14.84 -9.96 -11.95
CA GLU A 224 13.55 -9.32 -11.65
C GLU A 224 13.37 -8.01 -12.42
N VAL A 225 14.35 -7.11 -12.35
CA VAL A 225 14.27 -5.76 -12.91
C VAL A 225 13.95 -5.73 -14.42
N PRO A 226 14.62 -6.49 -15.31
CA PRO A 226 14.26 -6.54 -16.73
C PRO A 226 12.89 -7.18 -17.00
N LEU A 227 12.48 -8.13 -16.18
CA LEU A 227 11.16 -8.77 -16.32
C LEU A 227 10.04 -7.81 -15.97
N PHE A 228 10.20 -7.04 -14.90
CA PHE A 228 9.25 -5.99 -14.54
C PHE A 228 9.17 -4.90 -15.62
N ALA A 229 10.31 -4.44 -16.16
CA ALA A 229 10.32 -3.47 -17.25
C ALA A 229 9.51 -3.96 -18.46
N LYS A 230 9.62 -5.24 -18.82
CA LYS A 230 8.81 -5.85 -19.88
C LYS A 230 7.31 -5.92 -19.51
N ASP A 231 6.97 -6.29 -18.28
CA ASP A 231 5.59 -6.33 -17.79
C ASP A 231 4.97 -4.93 -17.80
N LEU A 232 5.73 -3.92 -17.35
CA LEU A 232 5.30 -2.52 -17.39
C LEU A 232 4.91 -2.08 -18.81
N MET A 233 5.82 -2.32 -19.76
CA MET A 233 5.63 -1.84 -21.16
C MET A 233 4.57 -2.64 -21.92
N ASN A 234 4.53 -3.96 -21.75
CA ASN A 234 3.71 -4.84 -22.57
C ASN A 234 2.32 -5.12 -21.99
N ASP A 235 2.17 -5.01 -20.67
CA ASP A 235 0.96 -5.45 -19.98
C ASP A 235 0.35 -4.34 -19.11
N ILE A 236 1.12 -3.64 -18.24
CA ILE A 236 0.57 -2.65 -17.32
C ILE A 236 0.14 -1.38 -18.05
N ILE A 237 1.01 -0.76 -18.85
CA ILE A 237 0.68 0.46 -19.59
C ILE A 237 -0.52 0.23 -20.51
N PRO A 238 -0.56 -0.81 -21.37
CA PRO A 238 -1.73 -1.10 -22.20
C PRO A 238 -3.01 -1.37 -21.39
N TYR A 239 -2.90 -2.02 -20.22
CA TYR A 239 -4.05 -2.23 -19.35
C TYR A 239 -4.61 -0.89 -18.82
N ILE A 240 -3.76 0.02 -18.39
CA ILE A 240 -4.18 1.33 -17.90
C ILE A 240 -4.81 2.17 -19.02
N GLU A 241 -4.22 2.20 -20.20
CA GLU A 241 -4.74 2.92 -21.36
C GLU A 241 -6.11 2.38 -21.85
N ALA A 242 -6.33 1.09 -21.70
CA ALA A 242 -7.61 0.46 -22.07
C ALA A 242 -8.73 0.67 -21.03
N ASN A 243 -8.38 0.92 -19.74
CA ASN A 243 -9.36 0.93 -18.65
C ASN A 243 -9.55 2.29 -17.98
N TYR A 244 -8.65 3.27 -18.22
CA TYR A 244 -8.69 4.60 -17.63
C TYR A 244 -8.60 5.68 -18.71
N ARG A 245 -9.13 6.85 -18.40
CA ARG A 245 -9.06 8.02 -19.28
C ARG A 245 -7.70 8.70 -19.09
N VAL A 246 -6.68 8.23 -19.79
CA VAL A 246 -5.32 8.76 -19.76
C VAL A 246 -4.92 9.39 -21.08
N LEU A 247 -4.04 10.38 -21.01
CA LEU A 247 -3.27 10.88 -22.14
C LEU A 247 -2.14 9.87 -22.40
N THR A 248 -1.92 9.50 -23.65
CA THR A 248 -1.05 8.36 -24.00
C THR A 248 0.30 8.79 -24.60
N ASP A 249 0.48 10.07 -24.83
CA ASP A 249 1.75 10.60 -25.30
C ASP A 249 2.80 10.69 -24.18
N LYS A 250 4.08 10.77 -24.58
CA LYS A 250 5.19 10.76 -23.62
C LYS A 250 5.16 11.94 -22.63
N ASP A 251 4.71 13.13 -23.07
CA ASP A 251 4.74 14.33 -22.25
C ASP A 251 3.71 14.29 -21.10
N HIS A 252 2.79 13.32 -21.16
CA HIS A 252 1.80 13.07 -20.13
C HIS A 252 2.01 11.72 -19.41
N ARG A 253 3.18 11.10 -19.57
CA ARG A 253 3.54 9.84 -18.92
C ARG A 253 4.82 10.00 -18.09
N ALA A 254 4.71 9.73 -16.79
CA ALA A 254 5.81 9.76 -15.85
C ALA A 254 6.05 8.37 -15.24
N LEU A 255 7.30 8.07 -14.92
CA LEU A 255 7.71 6.86 -14.24
C LEU A 255 8.61 7.22 -13.05
N ALA A 256 8.27 6.70 -11.87
CA ALA A 256 9.02 6.93 -10.64
C ALA A 256 9.16 5.64 -9.85
N GLY A 257 10.25 5.48 -9.11
CA GLY A 257 10.45 4.32 -8.25
C GLY A 257 11.46 4.52 -7.16
N LEU A 258 11.22 3.84 -6.03
CA LEU A 258 12.06 3.90 -4.84
C LEU A 258 12.96 2.66 -4.77
N SER A 259 14.27 2.83 -4.54
CA SER A 259 15.23 1.75 -4.31
C SER A 259 15.19 0.71 -5.46
N MET A 260 14.72 -0.52 -5.23
CA MET A 260 14.48 -1.51 -6.28
C MET A 260 13.63 -0.93 -7.43
N GLY A 261 12.49 -0.29 -7.10
CA GLY A 261 11.65 0.38 -8.09
C GLY A 261 12.37 1.50 -8.84
N GLY A 262 13.39 2.11 -8.24
CA GLY A 262 14.27 3.06 -8.93
C GLY A 262 15.18 2.37 -9.96
N MET A 263 15.65 1.16 -9.71
CA MET A 263 16.36 0.33 -10.69
C MET A 263 15.44 -0.07 -11.85
N GLU A 264 14.18 -0.42 -11.54
CA GLU A 264 13.15 -0.73 -12.53
C GLU A 264 12.80 0.50 -13.37
N THR A 265 12.74 1.69 -12.73
CA THR A 265 12.58 2.97 -13.42
C THR A 265 13.74 3.25 -14.37
N LEU A 266 14.99 3.01 -13.96
CA LEU A 266 16.14 3.14 -14.83
C LEU A 266 16.11 2.13 -15.98
N GLU A 267 15.76 0.88 -15.71
CA GLU A 267 15.70 -0.16 -16.74
C GLU A 267 14.64 0.14 -17.79
N ALA A 268 13.40 0.39 -17.35
CA ALA A 268 12.30 0.70 -18.27
C ALA A 268 12.49 2.08 -18.93
N GLY A 269 12.78 3.10 -18.12
CA GLY A 269 12.85 4.48 -18.58
C GLY A 269 13.99 4.74 -19.56
N LEU A 270 15.17 4.16 -19.37
CA LEU A 270 16.28 4.35 -20.28
C LEU A 270 16.15 3.52 -21.57
N ASN A 271 15.62 2.31 -21.48
CA ASN A 271 15.40 1.47 -22.67
C ASN A 271 14.22 1.96 -23.52
N HIS A 272 13.28 2.70 -22.91
CA HIS A 272 12.07 3.21 -23.54
C HIS A 272 11.86 4.72 -23.30
N TYR A 273 12.95 5.52 -23.25
CA TYR A 273 12.86 6.94 -22.91
C TYR A 273 11.98 7.77 -23.84
N LYS A 274 11.70 7.29 -25.04
CA LYS A 274 10.76 7.94 -25.98
C LYS A 274 9.28 7.75 -25.59
N GLU A 275 9.01 6.93 -24.61
CA GLU A 275 7.68 6.65 -24.08
C GLU A 275 7.36 7.44 -22.79
N PHE A 276 8.36 8.10 -22.19
CA PHE A 276 8.22 8.82 -20.94
C PHE A 276 8.76 10.26 -21.05
N GLY A 277 7.94 11.23 -20.61
CA GLY A 277 8.39 12.62 -20.48
C GLY A 277 9.18 12.88 -19.22
N TYR A 278 8.92 12.10 -18.14
CA TYR A 278 9.48 12.33 -16.82
C TYR A 278 9.93 11.03 -16.18
N LEU A 279 11.13 11.03 -15.60
CA LEU A 279 11.70 9.90 -14.85
C LEU A 279 12.18 10.34 -13.48
N TRP A 280 11.74 9.66 -12.41
CA TRP A 280 12.17 9.91 -11.04
C TRP A 280 12.76 8.66 -10.40
N VAL A 281 14.07 8.73 -10.10
CA VAL A 281 14.81 7.66 -9.42
C VAL A 281 15.06 8.06 -7.97
N LEU A 282 14.35 7.41 -7.06
CA LEU A 282 14.37 7.75 -5.64
C LEU A 282 15.27 6.78 -4.88
N SER A 283 16.33 7.30 -4.24
CA SER A 283 17.26 6.52 -3.41
C SER A 283 17.75 5.24 -4.09
N SER A 284 18.15 5.34 -5.35
CA SER A 284 18.52 4.19 -6.19
C SER A 284 19.58 4.56 -7.23
N GLY A 285 20.07 3.55 -7.91
CA GLY A 285 21.07 3.66 -8.99
C GLY A 285 21.65 2.30 -9.33
N TRP A 286 22.65 2.29 -10.20
CA TRP A 286 23.42 1.07 -10.46
C TRP A 286 24.59 0.99 -9.50
N PHE A 287 24.74 -0.18 -8.88
CA PHE A 287 25.79 -0.41 -7.90
C PHE A 287 27.13 -0.66 -8.57
N GLU A 288 28.14 0.14 -8.22
CA GLU A 288 29.52 -0.01 -8.69
C GLU A 288 30.15 -1.37 -8.34
N THR A 289 29.61 -2.04 -7.30
CA THR A 289 30.02 -3.39 -6.90
C THR A 289 29.79 -4.43 -8.00
N ASN A 290 28.84 -4.22 -8.89
CA ASN A 290 28.68 -5.00 -10.12
C ASN A 290 29.38 -4.29 -11.29
N LYS A 291 30.71 -4.37 -11.33
CA LYS A 291 31.57 -3.65 -12.30
C LYS A 291 31.16 -3.87 -13.76
N LYS A 292 30.77 -5.09 -14.13
CA LYS A 292 30.38 -5.42 -15.51
C LYS A 292 29.09 -4.68 -15.88
N MET A 293 28.04 -4.82 -15.10
CA MET A 293 26.76 -4.13 -15.32
C MET A 293 26.93 -2.61 -15.35
N TYR A 294 27.68 -2.07 -14.39
CA TYR A 294 27.96 -0.63 -14.32
C TYR A 294 28.65 -0.10 -15.59
N ALA A 295 29.65 -0.83 -16.10
CA ALA A 295 30.36 -0.47 -17.32
C ALA A 295 29.44 -0.53 -18.57
N GLU A 296 28.64 -1.60 -18.68
CA GLU A 296 27.67 -1.77 -19.78
C GLU A 296 26.64 -0.63 -19.78
N ARG A 297 26.04 -0.33 -18.64
CA ARG A 297 25.05 0.75 -18.49
C ARG A 297 25.65 2.13 -18.72
N SER A 298 26.85 2.40 -18.21
CA SER A 298 27.56 3.63 -18.44
C SER A 298 27.90 3.85 -19.93
N THR A 299 28.24 2.78 -20.64
CA THR A 299 28.46 2.82 -22.07
C THR A 299 27.17 3.08 -22.83
N TYR A 300 26.09 2.39 -22.50
CA TYR A 300 24.76 2.60 -23.08
C TYR A 300 24.28 4.03 -22.89
N LEU A 301 24.39 4.58 -21.68
CA LEU A 301 24.02 5.97 -21.39
C LEU A 301 24.73 6.97 -22.31
N LYS A 302 26.03 6.78 -22.58
CA LYS A 302 26.78 7.64 -23.50
C LYS A 302 26.23 7.61 -24.91
N THR A 303 25.68 6.46 -25.36
CA THR A 303 25.11 6.34 -26.71
C THR A 303 23.78 7.05 -26.86
N ILE A 304 22.97 7.14 -25.81
CA ILE A 304 21.64 7.75 -25.85
C ILE A 304 21.60 9.18 -25.30
N ALA A 305 22.64 9.64 -24.61
CA ALA A 305 22.63 10.87 -23.80
C ALA A 305 22.11 12.11 -24.54
N GLN A 306 22.49 12.31 -25.77
CA GLN A 306 22.06 13.47 -26.54
C GLN A 306 20.55 13.41 -26.83
N ASP A 307 20.05 12.31 -27.34
CA ASP A 307 18.64 12.13 -27.67
C ASP A 307 17.78 12.10 -26.40
N PHE A 308 18.26 11.41 -25.36
CA PHE A 308 17.61 11.36 -24.04
C PHE A 308 17.39 12.76 -23.45
N ASN A 309 18.42 13.59 -23.41
CA ASN A 309 18.34 14.94 -22.86
C ASN A 309 17.43 15.89 -23.66
N HIS A 310 17.14 15.58 -24.92
CA HIS A 310 16.14 16.30 -25.72
C HIS A 310 14.72 15.73 -25.58
N THR A 311 14.60 14.51 -25.11
CA THR A 311 13.32 13.78 -25.09
C THR A 311 12.65 13.81 -23.71
N VAL A 312 13.43 13.66 -22.66
CA VAL A 312 12.96 13.63 -21.28
C VAL A 312 13.06 15.02 -20.66
N HIS A 313 12.01 15.50 -20.02
CA HIS A 313 11.99 16.79 -19.35
C HIS A 313 12.85 16.77 -18.09
N SER A 314 13.62 17.80 -17.86
CA SER A 314 14.51 17.98 -16.70
C SER A 314 13.86 18.87 -15.63
#